data_315f6f9913fcf3ee830d2f40850bd4b5
#
_entry.id   315f6f9913fcf3ee830d2f40850bd4b5
#
_cell.length_a   1.000
_cell.length_b   1.000
_cell.length_c   1.000
_cell.angle_alpha   90.00
_cell.angle_beta   90.00
_cell.angle_gamma   90.00
#
_symmetry.space_group_name_H-M   'P 1'
#
loop_
_entity.id
_entity.type
_entity.pdbx_description
1 polymer ?
#
loop_
_entity_poly.entity_id
_entity_poly.type
_entity_poly.pdbx_seq_one_letter_code
_entity_poly.pdbx_strand_id
1 'polypeptide(L)'
;MNQIYRRGEIYYADLGDQFGSEQRGYRPVVIVQNDVGNLHSPTVIVASITRKTDAREKLPTHHYLGASCGLERPSVILTEQLDTLDKRRLGKHVGILDNMHLWGMNHALAVSVGLIEPKPRAMNVCLCGTCTNNFYGTGDYYLKRINPFEVEKGICTYCNQRLGFDYMVVERKRGRLR
;
A
#
# COMPACT_ATOMS: atom_id res chain seq x y z
N MET A 1 31.14 18.97 -8.52
CA MET A 1 30.94 17.89 -7.53
C MET A 1 29.85 16.99 -8.05
N ASN A 2 30.09 15.68 -8.21
CA ASN A 2 29.00 14.78 -8.61
C ASN A 2 28.03 14.63 -7.44
N GLN A 3 26.76 14.97 -7.66
CA GLN A 3 25.71 14.80 -6.66
C GLN A 3 25.51 13.29 -6.42
N ILE A 4 25.56 12.88 -5.14
CA ILE A 4 25.32 11.47 -4.74
C ILE A 4 23.83 11.36 -4.42
N TYR A 5 23.16 10.43 -5.09
CA TYR A 5 21.74 10.12 -4.87
C TYR A 5 21.62 8.86 -4.01
N ARG A 6 20.72 8.87 -3.02
CA ARG A 6 20.53 7.76 -2.09
C ARG A 6 19.10 7.23 -2.13
N ARG A 7 18.96 5.94 -1.88
CA ARG A 7 17.66 5.30 -1.70
C ARG A 7 16.88 5.98 -0.57
N GLY A 8 15.60 6.25 -0.79
CA GLY A 8 14.72 6.93 0.16
C GLY A 8 14.76 8.45 0.09
N GLU A 9 15.68 9.05 -0.66
CA GLU A 9 15.65 10.49 -0.88
C GLU A 9 14.45 10.88 -1.76
N ILE A 10 13.86 12.03 -1.44
CA ILE A 10 12.70 12.60 -2.13
C ILE A 10 13.15 13.82 -2.92
N TYR A 11 12.81 13.84 -4.19
CA TYR A 11 13.07 14.94 -5.11
C TYR A 11 11.80 15.35 -5.82
N TYR A 12 11.71 16.60 -6.24
CA TYR A 12 10.83 16.97 -7.33
C TYR A 12 11.43 16.49 -8.65
N ALA A 13 10.62 15.85 -9.50
CA ALA A 13 11.04 15.42 -10.83
C ALA A 13 9.96 15.71 -11.86
N ASP A 14 10.38 15.96 -13.09
CA ASP A 14 9.48 16.03 -14.23
C ASP A 14 9.31 14.63 -14.84
N LEU A 15 8.09 14.09 -14.72
CA LEU A 15 7.73 12.79 -15.27
C LEU A 15 7.32 12.87 -16.75
N GLY A 16 7.20 14.10 -17.30
CA GLY A 16 6.75 14.32 -18.67
C GLY A 16 5.26 14.06 -18.84
N ASP A 17 4.89 13.87 -20.11
CA ASP A 17 3.52 13.52 -20.51
C ASP A 17 3.36 12.01 -20.44
N GLN A 18 2.41 11.57 -19.64
CA GLN A 18 2.08 10.16 -19.40
C GLN A 18 0.68 9.87 -19.92
N PHE A 19 0.35 8.60 -20.13
CA PHE A 19 -0.92 8.18 -20.70
C PHE A 19 -1.93 7.72 -19.61
N GLY A 20 -3.18 8.14 -19.73
CA GLY A 20 -4.29 7.67 -18.88
C GLY A 20 -4.10 7.95 -17.39
N SER A 21 -3.97 6.90 -16.57
CA SER A 21 -3.84 6.98 -15.11
C SER A 21 -2.40 7.05 -14.60
N GLU A 22 -1.42 7.09 -15.49
CA GLU A 22 -0.02 7.26 -15.12
C GLU A 22 0.22 8.61 -14.44
N GLN A 23 1.18 8.65 -13.53
CA GLN A 23 1.52 9.89 -12.84
C GLN A 23 2.38 10.77 -13.75
N ARG A 24 2.04 12.05 -13.91
CA ARG A 24 2.65 12.99 -14.86
C ARG A 24 3.01 14.35 -14.28
N GLY A 25 3.81 15.09 -15.04
CA GLY A 25 4.19 16.47 -14.73
C GLY A 25 5.19 16.56 -13.58
N TYR A 26 5.43 17.78 -13.10
CA TYR A 26 6.40 18.07 -12.06
C TYR A 26 5.85 17.76 -10.66
N ARG A 27 6.40 16.74 -10.01
CA ARG A 27 5.90 16.25 -8.73
C ARG A 27 6.98 15.62 -7.86
N PRO A 28 6.71 15.41 -6.55
CA PRO A 28 7.64 14.69 -5.70
C PRO A 28 7.66 13.20 -6.07
N VAL A 29 8.86 12.64 -6.07
CA VAL A 29 9.16 11.21 -6.26
C VAL A 29 10.15 10.77 -5.19
N VAL A 30 10.15 9.49 -4.83
CA VAL A 30 11.14 8.89 -3.94
C VAL A 30 12.02 7.91 -4.71
N ILE A 31 13.34 7.95 -4.47
CA ILE A 31 14.29 7.01 -5.06
C ILE A 31 14.11 5.64 -4.41
N VAL A 32 13.75 4.63 -5.21
CA VAL A 32 13.61 3.23 -4.79
C VAL A 32 14.76 2.35 -5.22
N GLN A 33 15.58 2.78 -6.18
CA GLN A 33 16.77 2.07 -6.62
C GLN A 33 17.81 1.97 -5.49
N ASN A 34 18.55 0.87 -5.43
CA ASN A 34 19.62 0.69 -4.45
C ASN A 34 20.80 1.64 -4.67
N ASP A 35 21.61 1.87 -3.62
CA ASP A 35 22.66 2.88 -3.65
C ASP A 35 23.83 2.52 -4.58
N VAL A 36 24.08 1.24 -4.80
CA VAL A 36 25.09 0.80 -5.78
C VAL A 36 24.66 1.18 -7.20
N GLY A 37 23.40 0.91 -7.55
CA GLY A 37 22.80 1.36 -8.79
C GLY A 37 22.80 2.88 -8.91
N ASN A 38 22.43 3.58 -7.84
CA ASN A 38 22.45 5.04 -7.79
C ASN A 38 23.85 5.63 -8.01
N LEU A 39 24.89 4.94 -7.57
CA LEU A 39 26.26 5.42 -7.76
C LEU A 39 26.72 5.26 -9.22
N HIS A 40 26.43 4.12 -9.86
CA HIS A 40 27.04 3.74 -11.14
C HIS A 40 26.14 4.00 -12.37
N SER A 41 24.81 4.06 -12.21
CA SER A 41 23.89 4.30 -13.32
C SER A 41 23.72 5.81 -13.59
N PRO A 42 23.52 6.24 -14.84
CA PRO A 42 23.06 7.60 -15.17
C PRO A 42 21.59 7.81 -14.83
N THR A 43 20.84 6.75 -14.54
CA THR A 43 19.41 6.77 -14.23
C THR A 43 19.14 6.32 -12.80
N VAL A 44 17.93 6.63 -12.31
CA VAL A 44 17.39 6.16 -11.03
C VAL A 44 16.00 5.58 -11.25
N ILE A 45 15.63 4.56 -10.45
CA ILE A 45 14.25 4.09 -10.36
C ILE A 45 13.58 4.86 -9.23
N VAL A 46 12.42 5.43 -9.51
CA VAL A 46 11.65 6.23 -8.57
C VAL A 46 10.21 5.71 -8.45
N ALA A 47 9.57 5.98 -7.32
CA ALA A 47 8.13 5.84 -7.14
C ALA A 47 7.49 7.23 -6.99
N SER A 48 6.36 7.43 -7.63
CA SER A 48 5.62 8.68 -7.57
C SER A 48 5.00 8.92 -6.18
N ILE A 49 5.00 10.19 -5.74
CA ILE A 49 4.33 10.64 -4.52
C ILE A 49 3.15 11.52 -4.90
N THR A 50 1.98 11.26 -4.30
CA THR A 50 0.76 12.04 -4.51
C THR A 50 0.20 12.59 -3.21
N ARG A 51 -0.49 13.75 -3.30
CA ARG A 51 -1.22 14.37 -2.18
C ARG A 51 -2.62 13.79 -1.95
N LYS A 52 -3.11 12.91 -2.84
CA LYS A 52 -4.42 12.27 -2.67
C LYS A 52 -4.37 11.27 -1.52
N THR A 53 -4.99 11.65 -0.41
CA THR A 53 -5.13 10.81 0.79
C THR A 53 -6.57 10.31 0.95
N ASP A 54 -7.32 10.11 -0.14
CA ASP A 54 -8.65 9.53 -0.05
C ASP A 54 -8.55 8.15 0.60
N ALA A 55 -8.98 8.10 1.86
CA ALA A 55 -8.87 6.93 2.73
C ALA A 55 -9.69 5.72 2.23
N ARG A 56 -10.46 5.88 1.15
CA ARG A 56 -11.35 4.86 0.61
C ARG A 56 -10.63 3.76 -0.18
N GLU A 57 -9.43 4.02 -0.66
CA GLU A 57 -8.65 3.05 -1.46
C GLU A 57 -7.24 2.89 -0.90
N LYS A 58 -7.13 2.29 0.27
CA LYS A 58 -5.84 1.87 0.81
C LYS A 58 -5.38 0.62 0.07
N LEU A 59 -4.69 0.80 -1.05
CA LEU A 59 -4.08 -0.33 -1.75
C LEU A 59 -2.87 -0.85 -0.95
N PRO A 60 -2.59 -2.15 -0.99
CA PRO A 60 -1.42 -2.72 -0.31
C PRO A 60 -0.09 -2.26 -0.93
N THR A 61 -0.14 -1.69 -2.14
CA THR A 61 0.98 -1.06 -2.86
C THR A 61 1.21 0.41 -2.46
N HIS A 62 0.36 0.96 -1.58
CA HIS A 62 0.47 2.34 -1.12
C HIS A 62 1.19 2.41 0.23
N HIS A 63 2.11 3.36 0.37
CA HIS A 63 2.69 3.70 1.66
C HIS A 63 2.37 5.16 2.04
N TYR A 64 1.71 5.33 3.19
CA TYR A 64 1.26 6.64 3.67
C TYR A 64 2.37 7.36 4.41
N LEU A 65 2.61 8.60 3.99
CA LEU A 65 3.47 9.57 4.67
C LEU A 65 2.60 10.63 5.33
N GLY A 66 2.87 10.96 6.57
CA GLY A 66 2.35 12.18 7.19
C GLY A 66 2.96 13.43 6.53
N ALA A 67 2.74 14.59 7.12
CA ALA A 67 3.52 15.80 6.84
C ALA A 67 4.93 15.63 7.43
N SER A 68 5.74 14.76 6.85
CA SER A 68 7.05 14.32 7.34
C SER A 68 8.03 14.18 6.18
N CYS A 69 9.27 13.85 6.47
CA CYS A 69 10.33 13.61 5.46
C CYS A 69 10.52 14.79 4.48
N GLY A 70 10.28 16.04 4.94
CA GLY A 70 10.38 17.24 4.13
C GLY A 70 9.13 17.58 3.31
N LEU A 71 8.08 16.76 3.36
CA LEU A 71 6.79 17.04 2.71
C LEU A 71 5.91 17.91 3.62
N GLU A 72 5.32 18.98 3.07
CA GLU A 72 4.48 19.93 3.80
C GLU A 72 3.08 19.39 4.10
N ARG A 73 2.62 18.38 3.38
CA ARG A 73 1.26 17.83 3.46
C ARG A 73 1.28 16.30 3.49
N PRO A 74 0.26 15.69 4.14
CA PRO A 74 0.07 14.24 4.05
C PRO A 74 0.06 13.76 2.61
N SER A 75 0.82 12.71 2.34
CA SER A 75 1.08 12.21 1.00
C SER A 75 1.10 10.68 0.99
N VAL A 76 1.09 10.09 -0.19
CA VAL A 76 1.14 8.65 -0.42
C VAL A 76 2.21 8.34 -1.44
N ILE A 77 3.07 7.38 -1.16
CA ILE A 77 3.97 6.76 -2.14
C ILE A 77 3.16 5.69 -2.89
N LEU A 78 3.17 5.76 -4.22
CA LEU A 78 2.51 4.84 -5.12
C LEU A 78 3.55 3.88 -5.69
N THR A 79 3.76 2.72 -5.05
CA THR A 79 4.83 1.80 -5.47
C THR A 79 4.47 0.97 -6.71
N GLU A 80 3.23 1.07 -7.20
CA GLU A 80 2.81 0.57 -8.51
C GLU A 80 3.08 1.58 -9.66
N GLN A 81 3.45 2.83 -9.33
CA GLN A 81 3.79 3.89 -10.27
C GLN A 81 5.31 4.12 -10.24
N LEU A 82 6.04 3.19 -10.86
CA LEU A 82 7.50 3.20 -10.94
C LEU A 82 7.96 3.74 -12.28
N ASP A 83 8.91 4.67 -12.24
CA ASP A 83 9.54 5.24 -13.43
C ASP A 83 11.06 5.11 -13.36
N THR A 84 11.70 4.96 -14.54
CA THR A 84 13.14 5.09 -14.67
C THR A 84 13.48 6.45 -15.25
N LEU A 85 14.10 7.30 -14.44
CA LEU A 85 14.43 8.68 -14.82
C LEU A 85 15.93 8.87 -14.98
N ASP A 86 16.32 9.65 -16.00
CA ASP A 86 17.66 10.24 -16.04
C ASP A 86 17.84 11.18 -14.84
N LYS A 87 18.98 11.10 -14.16
CA LYS A 87 19.28 11.91 -12.96
C LYS A 87 19.15 13.41 -13.20
N ARG A 88 19.34 13.88 -14.45
CA ARG A 88 19.15 15.29 -14.84
C ARG A 88 17.70 15.78 -14.72
N ARG A 89 16.72 14.86 -14.66
CA ARG A 89 15.30 15.18 -14.44
C ARG A 89 14.95 15.37 -12.95
N LEU A 90 15.87 15.01 -12.04
CA LEU A 90 15.72 15.27 -10.61
C LEU A 90 16.03 16.74 -10.31
N GLY A 91 15.04 17.45 -9.82
CA GLY A 91 15.14 18.88 -9.47
C GLY A 91 15.43 19.08 -7.99
N LYS A 92 14.59 19.86 -7.29
CA LYS A 92 14.78 20.23 -5.88
C LYS A 92 14.72 18.99 -4.98
N HIS A 93 15.74 18.80 -4.14
CA HIS A 93 15.70 17.87 -3.02
C HIS A 93 14.67 18.32 -1.97
N VAL A 94 13.84 17.41 -1.50
CA VAL A 94 12.76 17.67 -0.54
C VAL A 94 13.13 17.17 0.85
N GLY A 95 13.67 15.95 0.94
CA GLY A 95 14.03 15.28 2.18
C GLY A 95 14.38 13.82 1.96
N ILE A 96 14.37 13.04 3.04
CA ILE A 96 14.67 11.61 3.03
C ILE A 96 13.70 10.85 3.92
N LEU A 97 13.33 9.64 3.55
CA LEU A 97 12.52 8.75 4.38
C LEU A 97 13.31 8.33 5.62
N ASP A 98 12.68 8.38 6.78
CA ASP A 98 13.21 7.73 7.96
C ASP A 98 13.12 6.18 7.85
N ASN A 99 13.71 5.48 8.81
CA ASN A 99 13.77 4.01 8.79
C ASN A 99 12.37 3.35 8.79
N MET A 100 11.39 3.93 9.47
CA MET A 100 10.02 3.41 9.53
C MET A 100 9.34 3.53 8.14
N HIS A 101 9.43 4.70 7.53
CA HIS A 101 8.84 4.94 6.21
C HIS A 101 9.60 4.19 5.11
N LEU A 102 10.93 4.06 5.22
CA LEU A 102 11.72 3.25 4.29
C LEU A 102 11.32 1.76 4.35
N TRP A 103 11.11 1.22 5.55
CA TRP A 103 10.62 -0.16 5.74
C TRP A 103 9.21 -0.34 5.14
N GLY A 104 8.29 0.59 5.40
CA GLY A 104 6.93 0.56 4.87
C GLY A 104 6.89 0.66 3.34
N MET A 105 7.71 1.54 2.74
CA MET A 105 7.88 1.63 1.29
C MET A 105 8.43 0.31 0.70
N ASN A 106 9.44 -0.30 1.35
CA ASN A 106 10.00 -1.58 0.90
C ASN A 106 8.94 -2.69 0.89
N HIS A 107 8.10 -2.75 1.92
CA HIS A 107 6.99 -3.71 1.99
C HIS A 107 5.98 -3.49 0.85
N ALA A 108 5.52 -2.24 0.66
CA ALA A 108 4.59 -1.89 -0.41
C ALA A 108 5.17 -2.20 -1.80
N LEU A 109 6.46 -1.90 -2.02
CA LEU A 109 7.18 -2.20 -3.26
C LEU A 109 7.26 -3.71 -3.51
N ALA A 110 7.59 -4.51 -2.49
CA ALA A 110 7.65 -5.97 -2.61
C ALA A 110 6.27 -6.57 -2.97
N VAL A 111 5.18 -6.01 -2.45
CA VAL A 111 3.80 -6.36 -2.87
C VAL A 111 3.56 -5.97 -4.32
N SER A 112 3.94 -4.74 -4.70
CA SER A 112 3.70 -4.19 -6.04
C SER A 112 4.34 -5.03 -7.15
N VAL A 113 5.56 -5.51 -6.91
CA VAL A 113 6.29 -6.34 -7.89
C VAL A 113 6.09 -7.85 -7.68
N GLY A 114 5.18 -8.25 -6.79
CA GLY A 114 4.80 -9.65 -6.58
C GLY A 114 5.83 -10.50 -5.83
N LEU A 115 6.77 -9.90 -5.11
CA LEU A 115 7.74 -10.62 -4.27
C LEU A 115 7.09 -11.17 -2.99
N ILE A 116 6.09 -10.47 -2.48
CA ILE A 116 5.27 -10.92 -1.35
C ILE A 116 3.79 -10.72 -1.66
N GLU A 117 2.96 -11.57 -1.09
CA GLU A 117 1.52 -11.43 -1.21
C GLU A 117 1.00 -10.37 -0.21
N PRO A 118 0.02 -9.54 -0.61
CA PRO A 118 -0.63 -8.64 0.32
C PRO A 118 -1.30 -9.44 1.44
N LYS A 119 -1.32 -8.88 2.64
CA LYS A 119 -2.09 -9.49 3.73
C LYS A 119 -3.57 -9.56 3.33
N PRO A 120 -4.25 -10.70 3.54
CA PRO A 120 -5.66 -10.83 3.22
C PRO A 120 -6.46 -9.77 4.00
N ARG A 121 -7.45 -9.16 3.35
CA ARG A 121 -8.35 -8.21 4.01
C ARG A 121 -9.16 -8.95 5.06
N ALA A 122 -9.10 -8.49 6.30
CA ALA A 122 -9.99 -8.94 7.37
C ALA A 122 -11.16 -7.96 7.47
N MET A 123 -12.38 -8.49 7.55
CA MET A 123 -13.60 -7.71 7.81
C MET A 123 -14.19 -8.12 9.15
N ASN A 124 -14.66 -7.16 9.92
CA ASN A 124 -15.44 -7.43 11.12
C ASN A 124 -16.92 -7.32 10.75
N VAL A 125 -17.67 -8.40 10.95
CA VAL A 125 -19.09 -8.50 10.60
C VAL A 125 -19.84 -9.27 11.68
N CYS A 126 -21.07 -8.85 11.98
CA CYS A 126 -21.97 -9.61 12.82
C CYS A 126 -22.64 -10.71 11.98
N LEU A 127 -22.53 -11.97 12.37
CA LEU A 127 -23.09 -13.11 11.63
C LEU A 127 -23.97 -13.99 12.54
N CYS A 128 -25.17 -14.31 12.06
CA CYS A 128 -26.00 -15.34 12.68
C CYS A 128 -25.49 -16.75 12.30
N GLY A 129 -25.90 -17.79 13.02
CA GLY A 129 -25.43 -19.15 12.78
C GLY A 129 -25.61 -19.67 11.35
N THR A 130 -26.74 -19.32 10.69
CA THR A 130 -26.97 -19.69 9.28
C THR A 130 -25.96 -19.03 8.35
N CYS A 131 -25.72 -17.73 8.51
CA CYS A 131 -24.77 -17.00 7.67
C CYS A 131 -23.33 -17.45 7.94
N THR A 132 -22.98 -17.71 9.20
CA THR A 132 -21.69 -18.30 9.58
C THR A 132 -21.44 -19.62 8.85
N ASN A 133 -22.44 -20.52 8.84
CA ASN A 133 -22.33 -21.80 8.13
C ASN A 133 -22.16 -21.63 6.63
N ASN A 134 -22.84 -20.64 6.02
CA ASN A 134 -22.65 -20.34 4.60
C ASN A 134 -21.21 -19.91 4.30
N PHE A 135 -20.61 -19.06 5.11
CA PHE A 135 -19.21 -18.67 4.95
C PHE A 135 -18.25 -19.87 5.11
N TYR A 136 -18.51 -20.77 6.08
CA TYR A 136 -17.72 -22.01 6.23
C TYR A 136 -17.89 -22.94 5.03
N GLY A 137 -19.10 -23.04 4.48
CA GLY A 137 -19.43 -23.94 3.37
C GLY A 137 -18.73 -23.59 2.06
N THR A 138 -18.37 -22.32 1.82
CA THR A 138 -17.62 -21.89 0.62
C THR A 138 -16.16 -22.34 0.64
N GLY A 139 -15.60 -22.60 1.82
CA GLY A 139 -14.17 -22.89 1.99
C GLY A 139 -13.21 -21.69 1.70
N ASP A 140 -13.76 -20.56 1.26
CA ASP A 140 -12.97 -19.39 0.84
C ASP A 140 -12.59 -18.46 1.99
N TYR A 141 -13.13 -18.66 3.20
CA TYR A 141 -12.96 -17.76 4.33
C TYR A 141 -12.54 -18.46 5.61
N TYR A 142 -11.74 -17.77 6.42
CA TYR A 142 -11.56 -18.06 7.84
C TYR A 142 -12.44 -17.13 8.66
N LEU A 143 -13.18 -17.71 9.63
CA LEU A 143 -13.97 -16.96 10.57
C LEU A 143 -13.43 -17.19 11.98
N LYS A 144 -13.25 -16.09 12.71
CA LYS A 144 -12.87 -16.13 14.12
C LYS A 144 -13.78 -15.17 14.89
N ARG A 145 -14.43 -15.66 15.95
CA ARG A 145 -15.18 -14.77 16.85
C ARG A 145 -14.22 -13.73 17.43
N ILE A 146 -14.64 -12.46 17.38
CA ILE A 146 -13.84 -11.34 17.91
C ILE A 146 -13.77 -11.48 19.42
N ASN A 147 -14.92 -11.65 20.08
CA ASN A 147 -15.02 -11.94 21.51
C ASN A 147 -15.75 -13.26 21.72
N PRO A 148 -15.04 -14.38 22.08
CA PRO A 148 -15.68 -15.67 22.33
C PRO A 148 -16.63 -15.68 23.53
N PHE A 149 -16.47 -14.73 24.46
CA PHE A 149 -17.24 -14.61 25.70
C PHE A 149 -18.41 -13.63 25.60
N GLU A 150 -18.62 -13.02 24.43
CA GLU A 150 -19.72 -12.10 24.19
C GLU A 150 -21.07 -12.84 24.31
N VAL A 151 -21.96 -12.28 25.12
CA VAL A 151 -23.31 -12.82 25.37
C VAL A 151 -24.36 -12.05 24.56
N GLU A 152 -24.13 -10.76 24.34
CA GLU A 152 -25.02 -9.90 23.57
C GLU A 152 -24.90 -10.20 22.07
N LYS A 153 -26.06 -10.30 21.41
CA LYS A 153 -26.14 -10.55 19.97
C LYS A 153 -26.57 -9.31 19.24
N GLY A 154 -25.85 -8.97 18.19
CA GLY A 154 -26.24 -7.90 17.26
C GLY A 154 -27.06 -8.43 16.07
N ILE A 155 -27.62 -7.53 15.29
CA ILE A 155 -28.31 -7.88 14.02
C ILE A 155 -27.26 -8.34 13.01
N CYS A 156 -27.50 -9.52 12.40
CA CYS A 156 -26.62 -10.09 11.39
C CYS A 156 -26.47 -9.12 10.19
N THR A 157 -25.28 -8.65 9.93
CA THR A 157 -24.97 -7.71 8.84
C THR A 157 -25.25 -8.28 7.45
N TYR A 158 -25.21 -9.62 7.31
CA TYR A 158 -25.41 -10.28 6.03
C TYR A 158 -26.88 -10.50 5.65
N CYS A 159 -27.69 -10.99 6.57
CA CYS A 159 -29.12 -11.25 6.27
C CYS A 159 -30.07 -10.19 6.83
N ASN A 160 -29.63 -9.31 7.73
CA ASN A 160 -30.41 -8.26 8.42
C ASN A 160 -31.71 -8.78 9.11
N GLN A 161 -31.82 -10.07 9.41
CA GLN A 161 -33.02 -10.69 9.96
C GLN A 161 -32.81 -11.40 11.30
N ARG A 162 -31.60 -11.99 11.50
CA ARG A 162 -31.31 -12.83 12.65
C ARG A 162 -30.26 -12.22 13.52
N LEU A 163 -30.29 -12.53 14.81
CA LEU A 163 -29.26 -12.14 15.76
C LEU A 163 -28.05 -13.07 15.64
N GLY A 164 -26.85 -12.47 15.77
CA GLY A 164 -25.58 -13.15 15.66
C GLY A 164 -24.51 -12.55 16.53
N PHE A 165 -23.27 -12.96 16.34
CA PHE A 165 -22.10 -12.49 17.04
C PHE A 165 -21.10 -11.88 16.07
N ASP A 166 -20.16 -11.10 16.59
CA ASP A 166 -19.12 -10.47 15.80
C ASP A 166 -17.99 -11.44 15.45
N TYR A 167 -17.72 -11.52 14.15
CA TYR A 167 -16.65 -12.34 13.58
C TYR A 167 -15.67 -11.48 12.81
N MET A 168 -14.40 -11.81 12.94
CA MET A 168 -13.38 -11.42 11.98
C MET A 168 -13.39 -12.45 10.85
N VAL A 169 -13.71 -12.00 9.64
CA VAL A 169 -13.72 -12.81 8.42
C VAL A 169 -12.48 -12.48 7.62
N VAL A 170 -11.69 -13.49 7.30
CA VAL A 170 -10.45 -13.36 6.51
C VAL A 170 -10.55 -14.27 5.29
N GLU A 171 -10.33 -13.73 4.10
CA GLU A 171 -10.29 -14.50 2.87
C GLU A 171 -9.11 -15.49 2.90
N ARG A 172 -9.38 -16.76 2.56
CA ARG A 172 -8.32 -17.78 2.41
C ARG A 172 -7.57 -17.53 1.10
N LYS A 173 -6.26 -17.60 1.14
CA LYS A 173 -5.46 -17.63 -0.09
C LYS A 173 -5.82 -18.90 -0.85
N ARG A 174 -6.41 -18.77 -2.03
CA ARG A 174 -6.49 -19.89 -2.97
C ARG A 174 -5.07 -20.24 -3.37
N GLY A 175 -4.58 -21.43 -3.00
CA GLY A 175 -3.29 -21.90 -3.48
C GLY A 175 -3.29 -21.81 -5.01
N ARG A 176 -2.32 -21.12 -5.59
CA ARG A 176 -2.11 -21.21 -7.04
C ARG A 176 -1.87 -22.70 -7.34
N LEU A 177 -2.79 -23.32 -8.05
CA LEU A 177 -2.51 -24.58 -8.72
C LEU A 177 -1.31 -24.31 -9.64
N ARG A 178 -0.19 -24.98 -9.34
CA ARG A 178 1.02 -24.99 -10.18
C ARG A 178 0.74 -25.80 -11.45
#